data_c7fd4255a8f9f6eb019db2b7434e815e
#
_entry.id   c7fd4255a8f9f6eb019db2b7434e815e
#
_cell.length_a   1.000
_cell.length_b   1.000
_cell.length_c   1.000
_cell.angle_alpha   90.00
_cell.angle_beta   90.00
_cell.angle_gamma   90.00
#
_symmetry.space_group_name_H-M   'P 1'
#
loop_
_entity.id
_entity.type
_entity.pdbx_description
1 polymer ?
#
loop_
_entity_poly.entity_id
_entity_poly.type
_entity_poly.pdbx_seq_one_letter_code
_entity_poly.pdbx_strand_id
1 'polypeptide(L)'
;MRFILTITAFVAFLSGCTETVSRDGPARILAMGDSMLAVHGASGNSVSHAVEQALGEDVIDRSVMGAKYFYALPISGSAGLNIRKQYVEGKWDWVVLNGGGNDIWMGCGCGRCDNRVDRLISKDGRRGTIPGFVSELREKGSQVILLGYLRTPGVISPIEGCRDEGDEMDRRMSRLAQLDRGVHFLSLADVVPHGDRSYHTVDLIHPSAKGSTEIGKRVAEVIRRTEAKTR
;
A
#
# COMPACT_ATOMS: atom_id res chain seq x y z
N MET A 1 6.16 -10.19 -65.18
CA MET A 1 6.97 -9.63 -64.09
C MET A 1 6.12 -9.71 -62.81
N ARG A 2 6.43 -10.67 -61.93
CA ARG A 2 5.73 -10.86 -60.63
C ARG A 2 6.58 -10.19 -59.56
N PHE A 3 6.07 -9.13 -58.92
CA PHE A 3 6.70 -8.53 -57.74
C PHE A 3 6.28 -9.34 -56.52
N ILE A 4 7.24 -10.00 -55.88
CA ILE A 4 7.09 -10.64 -54.58
C ILE A 4 7.38 -9.58 -53.53
N LEU A 5 6.32 -9.17 -52.80
CA LEU A 5 6.43 -8.26 -51.68
C LEU A 5 6.81 -9.11 -50.43
N THR A 6 8.03 -8.98 -49.99
CA THR A 6 8.52 -9.63 -48.78
C THR A 6 8.15 -8.74 -47.58
N ILE A 7 7.14 -9.13 -46.80
CA ILE A 7 6.77 -8.48 -45.55
C ILE A 7 7.71 -9.02 -44.46
N THR A 8 8.68 -8.24 -44.04
CA THR A 8 9.54 -8.55 -42.90
C THR A 8 8.79 -8.15 -41.61
N ALA A 9 8.27 -9.12 -40.90
CA ALA A 9 7.65 -8.90 -39.61
C ALA A 9 8.73 -8.60 -38.57
N PHE A 10 8.79 -7.36 -38.10
CA PHE A 10 9.66 -6.92 -37.00
C PHE A 10 8.98 -7.33 -35.69
N VAL A 11 9.36 -8.45 -35.12
CA VAL A 11 8.95 -8.86 -33.77
C VAL A 11 9.81 -8.11 -32.79
N ALA A 12 9.30 -7.00 -32.26
CA ALA A 12 9.91 -6.31 -31.13
C ALA A 12 9.71 -7.20 -29.87
N PHE A 13 10.74 -7.84 -29.41
CA PHE A 13 10.82 -8.44 -28.09
C PHE A 13 10.79 -7.29 -27.07
N LEU A 14 9.63 -7.02 -26.49
CA LEU A 14 9.49 -6.25 -25.27
C LEU A 14 10.01 -7.15 -24.13
N SER A 15 11.32 -7.13 -23.92
CA SER A 15 11.93 -7.62 -22.69
C SER A 15 11.45 -6.69 -21.58
N GLY A 16 10.31 -7.01 -20.98
CA GLY A 16 9.92 -6.41 -19.72
C GLY A 16 10.98 -6.78 -18.69
N CYS A 17 11.81 -5.83 -18.30
CA CYS A 17 12.66 -5.97 -17.13
C CYS A 17 11.74 -6.12 -15.93
N THR A 18 11.39 -7.36 -15.58
CA THR A 18 10.95 -7.67 -14.23
C THR A 18 12.20 -7.54 -13.37
N GLU A 19 12.28 -6.44 -12.63
CA GLU A 19 13.34 -6.25 -11.64
C GLU A 19 13.20 -7.38 -10.61
N THR A 20 14.06 -8.39 -10.76
CA THR A 20 14.15 -9.50 -9.81
C THR A 20 14.94 -8.98 -8.61
N VAL A 21 14.24 -8.66 -7.53
CA VAL A 21 14.89 -8.35 -6.27
C VAL A 21 15.64 -9.61 -5.82
N SER A 22 16.95 -9.48 -5.61
CA SER A 22 17.76 -10.59 -5.12
C SER A 22 17.22 -11.04 -3.75
N ARG A 23 17.05 -12.36 -3.56
CA ARG A 23 16.68 -12.94 -2.26
C ARG A 23 17.69 -12.65 -1.16
N ASP A 24 18.91 -12.33 -1.53
CA ASP A 24 20.03 -12.04 -0.64
C ASP A 24 20.44 -10.56 -0.70
N GLY A 25 19.56 -9.68 -1.22
CA GLY A 25 19.76 -8.24 -1.26
C GLY A 25 19.78 -7.63 0.16
N PRO A 26 20.41 -6.45 0.34
CA PRO A 26 20.51 -5.80 1.64
C PRO A 26 19.16 -5.30 2.17
N ALA A 27 18.16 -5.09 1.29
CA ALA A 27 16.86 -4.59 1.68
C ALA A 27 16.04 -5.67 2.41
N ARG A 28 15.54 -5.32 3.58
CA ARG A 28 14.70 -6.18 4.42
C ARG A 28 13.27 -5.65 4.61
N ILE A 29 12.97 -4.51 4.00
CA ILE A 29 11.66 -3.83 4.10
C ILE A 29 11.02 -3.80 2.72
N LEU A 30 9.81 -4.35 2.61
CA LEU A 30 8.98 -4.31 1.40
C LEU A 30 7.78 -3.40 1.64
N ALA A 31 7.55 -2.42 0.77
CA ALA A 31 6.35 -1.60 0.77
C ALA A 31 5.43 -2.00 -0.38
N MET A 32 4.16 -2.25 -0.07
CA MET A 32 3.13 -2.63 -1.02
C MET A 32 1.84 -1.87 -0.76
N GLY A 33 1.15 -1.46 -1.78
CA GLY A 33 -0.10 -0.76 -1.62
C GLY A 33 -0.53 0.03 -2.84
N ASP A 34 -1.30 1.06 -2.57
CA ASP A 34 -1.87 1.92 -3.60
C ASP A 34 -1.17 3.28 -3.70
N SER A 35 -1.90 4.25 -4.22
CA SER A 35 -1.39 5.59 -4.48
C SER A 35 -0.89 6.34 -3.24
N MET A 36 -1.35 5.99 -2.04
CA MET A 36 -0.88 6.65 -0.82
C MET A 36 0.62 6.39 -0.58
N LEU A 37 1.13 5.22 -0.95
CA LEU A 37 2.55 4.90 -0.90
C LEU A 37 3.26 5.34 -2.19
N ALA A 38 2.64 5.09 -3.37
CA ALA A 38 3.26 5.29 -4.67
C ALA A 38 3.47 6.77 -5.07
N VAL A 39 2.67 7.69 -4.52
CA VAL A 39 2.77 9.12 -4.84
C VAL A 39 4.16 9.65 -4.47
N HIS A 40 4.71 10.51 -5.31
CA HIS A 40 6.05 11.08 -5.17
C HIS A 40 7.23 10.08 -5.27
N GLY A 41 7.00 8.82 -5.67
CA GLY A 41 8.07 7.83 -5.86
C GLY A 41 9.15 8.32 -6.81
N ALA A 42 8.78 8.84 -7.97
CA ALA A 42 9.73 9.36 -8.97
C ALA A 42 10.50 10.62 -8.50
N SER A 43 10.00 11.36 -7.52
CA SER A 43 10.64 12.58 -7.00
C SER A 43 11.44 12.36 -5.71
N GLY A 44 11.52 11.13 -5.20
CA GLY A 44 12.23 10.81 -3.96
C GLY A 44 11.56 11.35 -2.69
N ASN A 45 10.25 11.63 -2.73
CA ASN A 45 9.48 12.20 -1.62
C ASN A 45 8.29 11.32 -1.22
N SER A 46 8.31 10.02 -1.56
CA SER A 46 7.28 9.07 -1.16
C SER A 46 7.40 8.67 0.32
N VAL A 47 6.40 7.95 0.80
CA VAL A 47 6.43 7.36 2.15
C VAL A 47 7.63 6.42 2.30
N SER A 48 7.91 5.58 1.30
CA SER A 48 9.03 4.65 1.32
C SER A 48 10.37 5.36 1.44
N HIS A 49 10.61 6.43 0.66
CA HIS A 49 11.83 7.25 0.80
C HIS A 49 11.95 7.89 2.19
N ALA A 50 10.83 8.30 2.79
CA ALA A 50 10.86 8.85 4.14
C ALA A 50 11.19 7.77 5.19
N VAL A 51 10.79 6.51 4.97
CA VAL A 51 11.20 5.37 5.81
C VAL A 51 12.70 5.11 5.64
N GLU A 52 13.21 5.08 4.40
CA GLU A 52 14.64 4.92 4.10
C GLU A 52 15.48 5.98 4.82
N GLN A 53 15.12 7.25 4.67
CA GLN A 53 15.82 8.35 5.32
C GLN A 53 15.77 8.24 6.86
N ALA A 54 14.63 7.83 7.41
CA ALA A 54 14.49 7.72 8.85
C ALA A 54 15.30 6.55 9.41
N LEU A 55 15.35 5.40 8.73
CA LEU A 55 16.04 4.20 9.22
C LEU A 55 17.51 4.13 8.78
N GLY A 56 17.89 4.76 7.67
CA GLY A 56 19.17 4.58 7.01
C GLY A 56 19.29 3.22 6.31
N GLU A 57 18.17 2.66 5.85
CA GLU A 57 18.07 1.35 5.24
C GLU A 57 17.20 1.42 3.97
N ASP A 58 17.50 0.56 2.98
CA ASP A 58 16.75 0.52 1.73
C ASP A 58 15.34 -0.07 1.92
N VAL A 59 14.37 0.48 1.20
CA VAL A 59 12.99 -0.02 1.12
C VAL A 59 12.68 -0.39 -0.33
N ILE A 60 12.27 -1.63 -0.56
CA ILE A 60 11.76 -2.02 -1.88
C ILE A 60 10.30 -1.59 -1.97
N ASP A 61 10.01 -0.58 -2.78
CA ASP A 61 8.66 -0.09 -2.99
C ASP A 61 8.04 -0.71 -4.26
N ARG A 62 6.95 -1.46 -4.05
CA ARG A 62 6.16 -2.11 -5.11
C ARG A 62 4.76 -1.52 -5.23
N SER A 63 4.47 -0.45 -4.51
CA SER A 63 3.17 0.22 -4.54
C SER A 63 2.86 0.80 -5.93
N VAL A 64 1.58 0.79 -6.30
CA VAL A 64 1.12 1.24 -7.62
C VAL A 64 -0.09 2.15 -7.50
N MET A 65 -0.05 3.28 -8.18
CA MET A 65 -1.19 4.22 -8.27
C MET A 65 -2.47 3.50 -8.72
N GLY A 66 -3.56 3.66 -7.96
CA GLY A 66 -4.85 3.05 -8.29
C GLY A 66 -4.97 1.55 -7.98
N ALA A 67 -3.98 0.93 -7.34
CA ALA A 67 -4.03 -0.49 -7.00
C ALA A 67 -5.19 -0.81 -6.04
N LYS A 68 -5.71 -2.04 -6.14
CA LYS A 68 -6.85 -2.57 -5.39
C LYS A 68 -6.61 -4.03 -5.00
N TYR A 69 -7.27 -4.48 -3.94
CA TYR A 69 -7.34 -5.91 -3.62
C TYR A 69 -8.22 -6.68 -4.60
N PHE A 70 -9.37 -6.10 -5.02
CA PHE A 70 -10.30 -6.73 -5.97
C PHE A 70 -10.05 -6.29 -7.40
N TYR A 71 -8.80 -6.37 -7.85
CA TYR A 71 -8.43 -6.09 -9.24
C TYR A 71 -8.49 -7.35 -10.09
N ALA A 72 -9.33 -7.35 -11.13
CA ALA A 72 -9.68 -8.55 -11.88
C ALA A 72 -8.83 -8.81 -13.14
N LEU A 73 -8.29 -7.76 -13.79
CA LEU A 73 -7.58 -7.93 -15.05
C LEU A 73 -6.20 -8.59 -14.81
N PRO A 74 -5.88 -9.72 -15.49
CA PRO A 74 -4.71 -10.51 -15.13
C PRO A 74 -3.39 -9.81 -15.45
N ILE A 75 -3.25 -9.18 -16.62
CA ILE A 75 -2.00 -8.57 -17.09
C ILE A 75 -1.65 -7.36 -16.24
N SER A 76 -2.52 -6.36 -16.20
CA SER A 76 -2.29 -5.14 -15.41
C SER A 76 -2.33 -5.41 -13.90
N GLY A 77 -3.07 -6.43 -13.46
CA GLY A 77 -3.00 -6.91 -12.09
C GLY A 77 -1.62 -7.42 -11.73
N SER A 78 -0.97 -8.19 -12.63
CA SER A 78 0.41 -8.65 -12.45
C SER A 78 1.45 -7.53 -12.56
N ALA A 79 1.10 -6.42 -13.23
CA ALA A 79 1.90 -5.20 -13.24
C ALA A 79 1.72 -4.35 -11.95
N GLY A 80 1.05 -4.88 -10.92
CA GLY A 80 0.93 -4.27 -9.60
C GLY A 80 -0.42 -3.62 -9.28
N LEU A 81 -1.37 -3.54 -10.22
CA LEU A 81 -2.71 -3.02 -9.91
C LEU A 81 -3.53 -3.95 -8.99
N ASN A 82 -3.14 -5.21 -8.84
CA ASN A 82 -3.61 -6.07 -7.75
C ASN A 82 -2.57 -6.05 -6.63
N ILE A 83 -2.92 -5.52 -5.46
CA ILE A 83 -2.00 -5.34 -4.33
C ILE A 83 -1.32 -6.66 -3.94
N ARG A 84 -2.03 -7.79 -3.93
CA ARG A 84 -1.43 -9.08 -3.59
C ARG A 84 -0.36 -9.53 -4.58
N LYS A 85 -0.45 -9.10 -5.85
CA LYS A 85 0.54 -9.40 -6.90
C LYS A 85 1.75 -8.46 -6.90
N GLN A 86 1.80 -7.49 -6.01
CA GLN A 86 2.98 -6.66 -5.78
C GLN A 86 4.05 -7.40 -4.99
N TYR A 87 3.68 -8.47 -4.29
CA TYR A 87 4.63 -9.28 -3.54
C TYR A 87 5.69 -9.87 -4.47
N VAL A 88 6.94 -9.73 -4.07
CA VAL A 88 8.10 -10.38 -4.69
C VAL A 88 8.79 -11.28 -3.67
N GLU A 89 9.26 -12.43 -4.11
CA GLU A 89 9.95 -13.37 -3.20
C GLU A 89 11.25 -12.75 -2.69
N GLY A 90 11.47 -12.83 -1.37
CA GLY A 90 12.64 -12.27 -0.69
C GLY A 90 12.61 -12.60 0.80
N LYS A 91 13.66 -12.22 1.51
CA LYS A 91 13.73 -12.28 2.99
C LYS A 91 13.27 -10.93 3.53
N TRP A 92 11.99 -10.80 3.76
CA TRP A 92 11.41 -9.57 4.28
C TRP A 92 11.19 -9.67 5.79
N ASP A 93 11.97 -8.89 6.57
CA ASP A 93 11.70 -8.75 7.99
C ASP A 93 10.42 -7.94 8.21
N TRP A 94 10.19 -6.96 7.34
CA TRP A 94 9.08 -6.04 7.41
C TRP A 94 8.34 -5.91 6.08
N VAL A 95 7.02 -5.93 6.16
CA VAL A 95 6.13 -5.55 5.05
C VAL A 95 5.26 -4.38 5.50
N VAL A 96 5.39 -3.25 4.82
CA VAL A 96 4.51 -2.09 4.98
C VAL A 96 3.38 -2.22 3.97
N LEU A 97 2.15 -2.37 4.43
CA LEU A 97 1.00 -2.69 3.60
C LEU A 97 -0.10 -1.64 3.76
N ASN A 98 -0.49 -1.04 2.64
CA ASN A 98 -1.63 -0.13 2.53
C ASN A 98 -2.59 -0.63 1.45
N GLY A 99 -3.87 -0.34 1.56
CA GLY A 99 -4.84 -0.64 0.51
C GLY A 99 -6.27 -0.87 1.01
N GLY A 100 -7.18 -0.90 0.04
CA GLY A 100 -8.62 -1.06 0.27
C GLY A 100 -9.42 0.22 0.03
N GLY A 101 -8.83 1.41 0.13
CA GLY A 101 -9.50 2.67 -0.14
C GLY A 101 -10.03 2.76 -1.57
N ASN A 102 -9.23 2.35 -2.54
CA ASN A 102 -9.66 2.28 -3.94
C ASN A 102 -10.74 1.21 -4.18
N ASP A 103 -10.74 0.14 -3.40
CA ASP A 103 -11.82 -0.87 -3.44
C ASP A 103 -13.14 -0.29 -2.93
N ILE A 104 -13.11 0.60 -1.95
CA ILE A 104 -14.27 1.30 -1.41
C ILE A 104 -14.69 2.42 -2.38
N TRP A 105 -13.84 3.40 -2.60
CA TRP A 105 -14.18 4.59 -3.37
C TRP A 105 -14.63 4.25 -4.80
N MET A 106 -13.82 3.53 -5.57
CA MET A 106 -14.16 3.13 -6.94
C MET A 106 -15.07 1.89 -7.04
N GLY A 107 -15.24 1.16 -5.95
CA GLY A 107 -15.98 -0.10 -5.93
C GLY A 107 -17.42 0.02 -5.45
N CYS A 108 -17.73 0.94 -4.53
CA CYS A 108 -19.07 1.15 -3.97
C CYS A 108 -19.43 2.64 -3.78
N GLY A 109 -18.54 3.59 -4.12
CA GLY A 109 -18.84 5.02 -4.11
C GLY A 109 -19.06 5.61 -2.72
N CYS A 110 -18.54 4.98 -1.65
CA CYS A 110 -18.62 5.49 -0.26
C CYS A 110 -20.05 5.68 0.27
N GLY A 111 -21.00 4.84 -0.14
CA GLY A 111 -22.39 5.03 0.31
C GLY A 111 -23.07 3.76 0.78
N ARG A 112 -22.76 2.62 0.20
CA ARG A 112 -23.32 1.29 0.56
C ARG A 112 -22.20 0.25 0.48
N CYS A 113 -21.21 0.40 1.34
CA CYS A 113 -19.96 -0.33 1.24
C CYS A 113 -19.83 -1.51 2.21
N ASP A 114 -20.81 -1.79 3.06
CA ASP A 114 -20.73 -2.84 4.09
C ASP A 114 -20.23 -4.17 3.52
N ASN A 115 -20.86 -4.67 2.45
CA ASN A 115 -20.46 -5.92 1.80
C ASN A 115 -19.03 -5.86 1.23
N ARG A 116 -18.61 -4.72 0.76
CA ARG A 116 -17.26 -4.52 0.22
C ARG A 116 -16.24 -4.52 1.34
N VAL A 117 -16.50 -3.79 2.41
CA VAL A 117 -15.67 -3.76 3.62
C VAL A 117 -15.61 -5.15 4.25
N ASP A 118 -16.73 -5.88 4.36
CA ASP A 118 -16.76 -7.25 4.91
C ASP A 118 -15.92 -8.24 4.09
N ARG A 119 -15.86 -8.08 2.78
CA ARG A 119 -14.97 -8.88 1.91
C ARG A 119 -13.51 -8.51 2.04
N LEU A 120 -13.19 -7.23 2.29
CA LEU A 120 -11.82 -6.81 2.58
C LEU A 120 -11.35 -7.31 3.93
N ILE A 121 -12.14 -7.09 4.95
CA ILE A 121 -11.85 -7.49 6.33
C ILE A 121 -13.14 -7.59 7.14
N SER A 122 -13.40 -8.73 7.76
CA SER A 122 -14.57 -8.96 8.60
C SER A 122 -14.55 -8.11 9.87
N LYS A 123 -15.72 -7.91 10.50
CA LYS A 123 -15.88 -7.09 11.72
C LYS A 123 -14.98 -7.55 12.88
N ASP A 124 -14.68 -8.85 12.95
CA ASP A 124 -13.79 -9.43 13.97
C ASP A 124 -12.29 -9.40 13.57
N GLY A 125 -11.96 -8.90 12.38
CA GLY A 125 -10.60 -8.82 11.85
C GLY A 125 -10.02 -10.17 11.37
N ARG A 126 -10.77 -11.27 11.40
CA ARG A 126 -10.23 -12.62 11.19
C ARG A 126 -10.33 -13.12 9.77
N ARG A 127 -11.28 -12.63 8.98
CA ARG A 127 -11.58 -13.12 7.64
C ARG A 127 -11.63 -11.99 6.64
N GLY A 128 -11.38 -12.33 5.38
CA GLY A 128 -11.38 -11.39 4.26
C GLY A 128 -10.06 -11.39 3.52
N THR A 129 -9.97 -10.56 2.49
CA THR A 129 -8.79 -10.51 1.62
C THR A 129 -7.56 -9.98 2.35
N ILE A 130 -7.72 -8.97 3.21
CA ILE A 130 -6.62 -8.38 3.97
C ILE A 130 -6.08 -9.37 5.00
N PRO A 131 -6.88 -9.96 5.91
CA PRO A 131 -6.37 -10.94 6.87
C PRO A 131 -5.74 -12.17 6.20
N GLY A 132 -6.33 -12.67 5.10
CA GLY A 132 -5.74 -13.79 4.36
C GLY A 132 -4.37 -13.46 3.80
N PHE A 133 -4.20 -12.27 3.21
CA PHE A 133 -2.90 -11.85 2.69
C PHE A 133 -1.88 -11.57 3.81
N VAL A 134 -2.31 -10.98 4.89
CA VAL A 134 -1.46 -10.79 6.09
C VAL A 134 -0.97 -12.13 6.62
N SER A 135 -1.85 -13.15 6.71
CA SER A 135 -1.45 -14.50 7.13
C SER A 135 -0.36 -15.08 6.22
N GLU A 136 -0.52 -14.98 4.90
CA GLU A 136 0.49 -15.42 3.93
C GLU A 136 1.86 -14.75 4.17
N LEU A 137 1.87 -13.45 4.46
CA LEU A 137 3.10 -12.69 4.75
C LEU A 137 3.72 -13.11 6.10
N ARG A 138 2.87 -13.33 7.11
CA ARG A 138 3.29 -13.80 8.44
C ARG A 138 3.88 -15.22 8.40
N GLU A 139 3.28 -16.11 7.62
CA GLU A 139 3.80 -17.48 7.38
C GLU A 139 5.19 -17.48 6.72
N LYS A 140 5.49 -16.44 5.92
CA LYS A 140 6.82 -16.21 5.35
C LYS A 140 7.82 -15.59 6.35
N GLY A 141 7.40 -15.28 7.56
CA GLY A 141 8.23 -14.75 8.65
C GLY A 141 8.27 -13.23 8.79
N SER A 142 7.58 -12.50 7.91
CA SER A 142 7.60 -11.03 7.95
C SER A 142 6.75 -10.47 9.10
N GLN A 143 7.21 -9.40 9.74
CA GLN A 143 6.36 -8.48 10.50
C GLN A 143 5.56 -7.62 9.51
N VAL A 144 4.30 -7.33 9.80
CA VAL A 144 3.43 -6.56 8.90
C VAL A 144 2.95 -5.28 9.56
N ILE A 145 3.19 -4.14 8.92
CA ILE A 145 2.61 -2.86 9.31
C ILE A 145 1.43 -2.55 8.38
N LEU A 146 0.22 -2.58 8.91
CA LEU A 146 -0.98 -2.13 8.21
C LEU A 146 -1.13 -0.62 8.39
N LEU A 147 -1.11 0.12 7.30
CA LEU A 147 -1.34 1.57 7.33
C LEU A 147 -2.83 1.87 7.13
N GLY A 148 -3.39 2.65 8.04
CA GLY A 148 -4.66 3.34 7.82
C GLY A 148 -4.53 4.42 6.74
N TYR A 149 -5.64 5.07 6.40
CA TYR A 149 -5.64 6.16 5.43
C TYR A 149 -5.49 7.53 6.12
N LEU A 150 -4.72 8.39 5.45
CA LEU A 150 -4.63 9.79 5.80
C LEU A 150 -6.02 10.42 5.70
N ARG A 151 -6.50 11.04 6.77
CA ARG A 151 -7.80 11.70 6.75
C ARG A 151 -7.70 13.03 6.01
N THR A 152 -8.78 13.41 5.35
CA THR A 152 -8.89 14.73 4.72
C THR A 152 -8.77 15.83 5.78
N PRO A 153 -8.38 17.05 5.40
CA PRO A 153 -8.21 18.13 6.37
C PRO A 153 -9.57 18.69 6.89
N GLY A 154 -10.68 17.99 6.71
CA GLY A 154 -12.00 18.42 7.13
C GLY A 154 -12.61 19.52 6.23
N VAL A 155 -12.08 19.65 5.01
CA VAL A 155 -12.62 20.52 3.96
C VAL A 155 -13.10 19.66 2.80
N ILE A 156 -13.86 20.23 1.86
CA ILE A 156 -14.40 19.49 0.72
C ILE A 156 -13.28 18.74 -0.01
N SER A 157 -13.40 17.41 -0.04
CA SER A 157 -12.51 16.49 -0.73
C SER A 157 -13.35 15.46 -1.49
N PRO A 158 -12.88 14.93 -2.62
CA PRO A 158 -13.59 13.88 -3.37
C PRO A 158 -13.87 12.62 -2.56
N ILE A 159 -13.11 12.35 -1.51
CA ILE A 159 -13.22 11.15 -0.66
C ILE A 159 -13.78 11.43 0.74
N GLU A 160 -14.28 12.65 1.00
CA GLU A 160 -14.85 12.99 2.31
C GLU A 160 -16.04 12.09 2.68
N GLY A 161 -16.85 11.70 1.70
CA GLY A 161 -17.94 10.75 1.89
C GLY A 161 -17.52 9.33 2.28
N CYS A 162 -16.22 8.99 2.19
CA CYS A 162 -15.68 7.68 2.59
C CYS A 162 -15.16 7.63 4.03
N ARG A 163 -15.38 8.68 4.83
CA ARG A 163 -14.84 8.77 6.19
C ARG A 163 -15.28 7.59 7.06
N ASP A 164 -16.58 7.29 7.04
CA ASP A 164 -17.15 6.24 7.90
C ASP A 164 -16.60 4.85 7.54
N GLU A 165 -16.46 4.56 6.25
CA GLU A 165 -15.85 3.32 5.77
C GLU A 165 -14.36 3.25 6.12
N GLY A 166 -13.65 4.36 6.03
CA GLY A 166 -12.25 4.47 6.43
C GLY A 166 -12.08 4.20 7.93
N ASP A 167 -12.93 4.78 8.76
CA ASP A 167 -12.92 4.58 10.21
C ASP A 167 -13.30 3.14 10.58
N GLU A 168 -14.24 2.52 9.85
CA GLU A 168 -14.58 1.11 10.03
C GLU A 168 -13.43 0.18 9.64
N MET A 169 -12.74 0.46 8.53
CA MET A 169 -11.55 -0.30 8.16
C MET A 169 -10.44 -0.19 9.18
N ASP A 170 -10.16 1.00 9.68
CA ASP A 170 -9.15 1.24 10.72
C ASP A 170 -9.47 0.44 11.99
N ARG A 171 -10.74 0.42 12.42
CA ARG A 171 -11.18 -0.38 13.57
C ARG A 171 -10.95 -1.88 13.35
N ARG A 172 -11.23 -2.40 12.16
CA ARG A 172 -11.06 -3.82 11.82
C ARG A 172 -9.59 -4.20 11.68
N MET A 173 -8.77 -3.35 11.07
CA MET A 173 -7.32 -3.55 10.98
C MET A 173 -6.65 -3.50 12.37
N SER A 174 -7.11 -2.62 13.24
CA SER A 174 -6.68 -2.59 14.64
C SER A 174 -7.00 -3.90 15.38
N ARG A 175 -8.18 -4.49 15.12
CA ARG A 175 -8.52 -5.80 15.69
C ARG A 175 -7.64 -6.93 15.15
N LEU A 176 -7.36 -6.93 13.85
CA LEU A 176 -6.42 -7.90 13.25
C LEU A 176 -5.05 -7.80 13.94
N ALA A 177 -4.54 -6.60 14.15
CA ALA A 177 -3.26 -6.41 14.85
C ALA A 177 -3.28 -6.89 16.32
N GLN A 178 -4.43 -6.90 16.97
CA GLN A 178 -4.57 -7.47 18.33
C GLN A 178 -4.54 -9.00 18.35
N LEU A 179 -4.79 -9.66 17.21
CA LEU A 179 -4.83 -11.12 17.09
C LEU A 179 -3.47 -11.75 16.80
N ASP A 180 -2.53 -10.99 16.26
CA ASP A 180 -1.18 -11.45 15.90
C ASP A 180 -0.13 -10.41 16.32
N ARG A 181 0.80 -10.80 17.19
CA ARG A 181 1.88 -9.91 17.70
C ARG A 181 2.83 -9.41 16.60
N GLY A 182 2.89 -10.09 15.47
CA GLY A 182 3.69 -9.68 14.32
C GLY A 182 2.93 -8.80 13.34
N VAL A 183 1.71 -8.35 13.67
CA VAL A 183 0.92 -7.41 12.90
C VAL A 183 0.76 -6.13 13.69
N HIS A 184 1.12 -5.01 13.08
CA HIS A 184 1.05 -3.67 13.67
C HIS A 184 0.07 -2.84 12.86
N PHE A 185 -0.89 -2.21 13.51
CA PHE A 185 -1.75 -1.23 12.85
C PHE A 185 -1.29 0.17 13.20
N LEU A 186 -0.99 0.96 12.16
CA LEU A 186 -0.63 2.36 12.27
C LEU A 186 -1.78 3.23 11.73
N SER A 187 -2.55 3.80 12.62
CA SER A 187 -3.57 4.80 12.26
C SER A 187 -2.91 6.09 11.78
N LEU A 188 -3.48 6.68 10.74
CA LEU A 188 -3.11 8.00 10.25
C LEU A 188 -4.22 9.03 10.49
N ALA A 189 -5.22 8.67 11.29
CA ALA A 189 -6.40 9.50 11.50
C ALA A 189 -6.11 10.84 12.23
N ASP A 190 -5.02 10.89 12.99
CA ASP A 190 -4.57 12.05 13.76
C ASP A 190 -3.44 12.86 13.12
N VAL A 191 -2.98 12.45 11.92
CA VAL A 191 -1.83 13.07 11.25
C VAL A 191 -2.15 14.46 10.74
N VAL A 192 -3.37 14.68 10.26
CA VAL A 192 -3.78 15.93 9.62
C VAL A 192 -4.59 16.79 10.57
N PRO A 193 -4.06 17.94 11.01
CA PRO A 193 -4.85 18.89 11.77
C PRO A 193 -6.04 19.43 10.95
N HIS A 194 -7.16 19.66 11.61
CA HIS A 194 -8.33 20.21 10.94
C HIS A 194 -8.01 21.53 10.24
N GLY A 195 -8.38 21.64 8.96
CA GLY A 195 -8.12 22.80 8.12
C GLY A 195 -6.71 22.85 7.50
N ASP A 196 -5.74 22.02 7.94
CA ASP A 196 -4.38 22.04 7.40
C ASP A 196 -4.25 21.20 6.11
N ARG A 197 -4.30 21.91 4.99
CA ARG A 197 -4.19 21.31 3.65
C ARG A 197 -2.75 20.96 3.28
N SER A 198 -1.75 21.36 4.04
CA SER A 198 -0.33 21.18 3.70
C SER A 198 0.13 19.72 3.71
N TYR A 199 -0.62 18.81 4.35
CA TYR A 199 -0.37 17.37 4.36
C TYR A 199 -0.83 16.66 3.10
N HIS A 200 -1.60 17.32 2.23
CA HIS A 200 -2.13 16.74 1.01
C HIS A 200 -1.59 17.45 -0.24
N THR A 201 -1.62 16.76 -1.36
CA THR A 201 -1.52 17.36 -2.69
C THR A 201 -2.77 18.21 -2.97
N VAL A 202 -2.78 18.89 -4.11
CA VAL A 202 -3.90 19.79 -4.50
C VAL A 202 -5.23 19.05 -4.63
N ASP A 203 -5.20 17.74 -4.83
CA ASP A 203 -6.39 16.89 -4.97
C ASP A 203 -7.07 16.55 -3.62
N LEU A 204 -6.43 16.84 -2.48
CA LEU A 204 -6.89 16.54 -1.12
C LEU A 204 -7.19 15.06 -0.87
N ILE A 205 -6.55 14.18 -1.63
CA ILE A 205 -6.63 12.72 -1.51
C ILE A 205 -5.27 12.16 -1.13
N HIS A 206 -4.25 12.51 -1.91
CA HIS A 206 -2.91 11.97 -1.76
C HIS A 206 -2.05 12.80 -0.80
N PRO A 207 -1.15 12.18 -0.04
CA PRO A 207 -0.23 12.93 0.81
C PRO A 207 0.68 13.82 -0.03
N SER A 208 0.97 15.02 0.47
CA SER A 208 2.07 15.85 -0.02
C SER A 208 3.41 15.26 0.40
N ALA A 209 4.54 15.87 -0.03
CA ALA A 209 5.85 15.49 0.49
C ALA A 209 5.92 15.60 2.04
N LYS A 210 5.28 16.63 2.64
CA LYS A 210 5.13 16.76 4.10
C LYS A 210 4.36 15.59 4.70
N GLY A 211 3.21 15.25 4.12
CA GLY A 211 2.38 14.13 4.56
C GLY A 211 3.12 12.79 4.45
N SER A 212 3.79 12.55 3.32
CA SER A 212 4.60 11.34 3.09
C SER A 212 5.74 11.24 4.12
N THR A 213 6.43 12.35 4.42
CA THR A 213 7.49 12.38 5.42
C THR A 213 6.97 12.03 6.81
N GLU A 214 5.84 12.58 7.21
CA GLU A 214 5.25 12.28 8.52
C GLU A 214 4.82 10.82 8.64
N ILE A 215 4.19 10.27 7.60
CA ILE A 215 3.81 8.85 7.56
C ILE A 215 5.05 7.96 7.66
N GLY A 216 6.09 8.24 6.86
CA GLY A 216 7.32 7.46 6.85
C GLY A 216 8.05 7.45 8.19
N LYS A 217 8.10 8.60 8.88
CA LYS A 217 8.66 8.69 10.25
C LYS A 217 7.91 7.81 11.23
N ARG A 218 6.58 7.81 11.18
CA ARG A 218 5.74 6.96 12.05
C ARG A 218 5.94 5.48 11.76
N VAL A 219 6.07 5.08 10.49
CA VAL A 219 6.42 3.71 10.10
C VAL A 219 7.77 3.31 10.69
N ALA A 220 8.80 4.13 10.49
CA ALA A 220 10.15 3.89 11.03
C ALA A 220 10.14 3.78 12.57
N GLU A 221 9.31 4.55 13.24
CA GLU A 221 9.16 4.47 14.69
C GLU A 221 8.55 3.13 15.15
N VAL A 222 7.54 2.62 14.43
CA VAL A 222 6.97 1.28 14.72
C VAL A 222 8.05 0.22 14.61
N ILE A 223 8.86 0.24 13.54
CA ILE A 223 9.95 -0.70 13.31
C ILE A 223 10.95 -0.63 14.48
N ARG A 224 11.49 0.55 14.78
CA ARG A 224 12.48 0.74 15.87
C ARG A 224 11.96 0.28 17.23
N ARG A 225 10.73 0.64 17.57
CA ARG A 225 10.13 0.26 18.87
C ARG A 225 9.92 -1.23 19.00
N THR A 226 9.57 -1.90 17.91
CA THR A 226 9.35 -3.35 17.91
C THR A 226 10.69 -4.08 18.05
N GLU A 227 11.70 -3.69 17.30
CA GLU A 227 13.02 -4.30 17.36
C GLU A 227 13.73 -4.07 18.70
N ALA A 228 13.52 -2.91 19.33
CA ALA A 228 14.07 -2.65 20.67
C ALA A 228 13.48 -3.55 21.76
N LYS A 229 12.27 -4.11 21.55
CA LYS A 229 11.61 -5.05 22.49
C LYS A 229 12.06 -6.49 22.31
N THR A 230 12.66 -6.83 21.16
CA THR A 230 13.10 -8.19 20.82
C THR A 230 14.59 -8.43 21.06
N ARG A 231 15.34 -7.39 21.39
CA ARG A 231 16.72 -7.44 21.86
C ARG A 231 16.78 -7.59 23.38
#